data_887e987c1941f4688232f166461b371f
#
_entry.id   887e987c1941f4688232f166461b371f
#
_cell.length_a   1.000
_cell.length_b   1.000
_cell.length_c   1.000
_cell.angle_alpha   90.00
_cell.angle_beta   90.00
_cell.angle_gamma   90.00
#
_symmetry.space_group_name_H-M   'P 1'
#
loop_
_entity.id
_entity.type
_entity.pdbx_description
1 polymer ?
#
loop_
_entity_poly.entity_id
_entity_poly.type
_entity_poly.pdbx_seq_one_letter_code
_entity_poly.pdbx_strand_id
1 'polypeptide(L)'
;MLLRTTLKTPVGALSLISREHILIAAGFTSQDELLSSISNQDRQLESKKVNQIPIISDLVSDYFDGDLRALDGIKVDQEGEKFSQSAWRVMRKISPGRTLTYADLAKRAGSEDAVRAAGSACARNLIALVVPCHRIVKTGGALGNYAYGLKYKQWLLSHEGFL
;
A
#
# COMPACT_ATOMS: atom_id res chain seq x y z
N MET A 1 -13.41 14.02 9.80
CA MET A 1 -13.43 14.41 8.39
C MET A 1 -12.35 13.67 7.63
N LEU A 2 -12.66 13.20 6.44
CA LEU A 2 -11.68 12.63 5.53
C LEU A 2 -11.10 13.71 4.63
N LEU A 3 -9.80 13.61 4.35
CA LEU A 3 -9.15 14.40 3.31
C LEU A 3 -8.79 13.45 2.15
N ARG A 4 -9.04 13.90 0.93
CA ARG A 4 -8.71 13.13 -0.27
C ARG A 4 -7.98 13.98 -1.29
N THR A 5 -7.01 13.38 -1.94
CA THR A 5 -6.22 14.06 -2.97
C THR A 5 -5.76 13.05 -4.03
N THR A 6 -5.30 13.56 -5.15
CA THR A 6 -4.66 12.77 -6.18
C THR A 6 -3.31 13.40 -6.53
N LEU A 7 -2.26 12.61 -6.44
CA LEU A 7 -0.91 13.06 -6.75
C LEU A 7 -0.49 12.52 -8.12
N LYS A 8 0.16 13.34 -8.91
CA LYS A 8 0.83 12.87 -10.12
C LYS A 8 2.16 12.22 -9.71
N THR A 9 2.39 11.01 -10.18
CA THR A 9 3.64 10.29 -9.92
C THR A 9 4.25 9.83 -11.25
N PRO A 10 5.55 9.47 -11.26
CA PRO A 10 6.17 8.96 -12.49
C PRO A 10 5.51 7.71 -13.07
N VAL A 11 4.79 6.95 -12.25
CA VAL A 11 4.15 5.71 -12.72
C VAL A 11 2.65 5.90 -12.99
N GLY A 12 2.05 6.99 -12.54
CA GLY A 12 0.63 7.28 -12.74
C GLY A 12 0.04 8.09 -11.60
N ALA A 13 -1.26 8.40 -11.72
CA ALA A 13 -1.97 9.15 -10.70
C ALA A 13 -2.23 8.25 -9.48
N LEU A 14 -1.88 8.73 -8.30
CA LEU A 14 -2.09 8.02 -7.03
C LEU A 14 -3.09 8.81 -6.19
N SER A 15 -4.22 8.19 -5.88
CA SER A 15 -5.22 8.78 -4.99
C SER A 15 -4.93 8.37 -3.54
N LEU A 16 -5.13 9.30 -2.62
CA LEU A 16 -4.89 9.13 -1.18
C LEU A 16 -6.12 9.58 -0.42
N ILE A 17 -6.47 8.85 0.63
CA ILE A 17 -7.53 9.25 1.58
C ILE A 17 -6.98 9.10 3.00
N SER A 18 -7.11 10.16 3.78
CA SER A 18 -6.72 10.14 5.19
C SER A 18 -7.91 10.45 6.10
N ARG A 19 -7.87 9.88 7.31
CA ARG A 19 -8.69 10.30 8.44
C ARG A 19 -7.76 11.01 9.41
N GLU A 20 -7.87 12.33 9.45
CA GLU A 20 -6.89 13.19 10.13
C GLU A 20 -5.48 12.94 9.58
N HIS A 21 -4.52 12.57 10.41
CA HIS A 21 -3.14 12.31 10.00
C HIS A 21 -2.86 10.83 9.68
N ILE A 22 -3.90 10.00 9.63
CA ILE A 22 -3.78 8.56 9.37
C ILE A 22 -4.22 8.27 7.94
N LEU A 23 -3.35 7.65 7.15
CA LEU A 23 -3.68 7.22 5.81
C LEU A 23 -4.53 5.94 5.89
N ILE A 24 -5.72 5.98 5.31
CA ILE A 24 -6.66 4.86 5.34
C ILE A 24 -6.86 4.20 3.98
N ALA A 25 -6.45 4.88 2.90
CA ALA A 25 -6.50 4.30 1.55
C ALA A 25 -5.51 5.00 0.63
N ALA A 26 -4.94 4.23 -0.27
CA ALA A 26 -4.07 4.73 -1.34
C ALA A 26 -4.17 3.77 -2.53
N GLY A 27 -4.28 4.30 -3.74
CA GLY A 27 -4.39 3.45 -4.90
C GLY A 27 -4.20 4.20 -6.21
N PHE A 28 -3.71 3.49 -7.21
CA PHE A 28 -3.57 4.01 -8.58
C PHE A 28 -4.92 3.91 -9.29
N THR A 29 -5.92 4.55 -8.74
CA THR A 29 -7.30 4.52 -9.19
C THR A 29 -7.95 5.87 -8.86
N SER A 30 -9.21 6.07 -9.24
CA SER A 30 -9.92 7.30 -8.94
C SER A 30 -10.22 7.44 -7.45
N GLN A 31 -10.41 8.68 -7.00
CA GLN A 31 -10.82 8.94 -5.61
C GLN A 31 -12.17 8.28 -5.31
N ASP A 32 -13.10 8.28 -6.27
CA ASP A 32 -14.44 7.71 -6.07
C ASP A 32 -14.37 6.20 -5.87
N GLU A 33 -13.58 5.49 -6.68
CA GLU A 33 -13.37 4.05 -6.48
C GLU A 33 -12.73 3.77 -5.12
N LEU A 34 -11.74 4.56 -4.75
CA LEU A 34 -11.05 4.39 -3.48
C LEU A 34 -12.00 4.61 -2.30
N LEU A 35 -12.84 5.66 -2.37
CA LEU A 35 -13.87 5.91 -1.35
C LEU A 35 -14.86 4.77 -1.22
N SER A 36 -15.22 4.12 -2.33
CA SER A 36 -16.16 3.00 -2.29
C SER A 36 -15.59 1.77 -1.59
N SER A 37 -14.27 1.71 -1.42
CA SER A 37 -13.57 0.55 -0.84
C SER A 37 -13.25 0.69 0.65
N ILE A 38 -13.36 1.88 1.22
CA ILE A 38 -13.10 2.08 2.65
C ILE A 38 -14.25 1.53 3.51
N SER A 39 -14.04 1.43 4.82
CA SER A 39 -15.06 0.90 5.73
C SER A 39 -16.35 1.69 5.68
N ASN A 40 -17.48 1.03 5.99
CA ASN A 40 -18.79 1.71 6.05
C ASN A 40 -18.77 2.85 7.08
N GLN A 41 -18.08 2.66 8.18
CA GLN A 41 -17.98 3.67 9.23
C GLN A 41 -17.27 4.92 8.70
N ASP A 42 -16.13 4.75 8.02
CA ASP A 42 -15.38 5.86 7.46
C ASP A 42 -16.14 6.55 6.32
N ARG A 43 -16.87 5.79 5.49
CA ARG A 43 -17.65 6.38 4.39
C ARG A 43 -18.75 7.32 4.84
N GLN A 44 -19.18 7.23 6.09
CA GLN A 44 -20.19 8.13 6.65
C GLN A 44 -19.61 9.47 7.05
N LEU A 45 -18.30 9.60 7.12
CA LEU A 45 -17.65 10.86 7.45
C LEU A 45 -17.65 11.78 6.23
N GLU A 46 -17.72 13.08 6.50
CA GLU A 46 -17.54 14.07 5.45
C GLU A 46 -16.15 13.94 4.84
N SER A 47 -16.06 14.09 3.53
CA SER A 47 -14.77 14.09 2.83
C SER A 47 -14.57 15.41 2.10
N LYS A 48 -13.34 15.91 2.14
CA LYS A 48 -12.95 17.15 1.47
C LYS A 48 -11.83 16.86 0.49
N LYS A 49 -12.01 17.28 -0.74
CA LYS A 49 -10.95 17.24 -1.75
C LYS A 49 -9.95 18.35 -1.48
N VAL A 50 -8.68 18.02 -1.38
CA VAL A 50 -7.60 18.97 -1.13
C VAL A 50 -6.48 18.76 -2.14
N ASN A 51 -5.66 19.79 -2.34
CA ASN A 51 -4.49 19.67 -3.22
C ASN A 51 -3.42 18.79 -2.58
N GLN A 52 -3.28 18.87 -1.27
CA GLN A 52 -2.30 18.06 -0.54
C GLN A 52 -2.86 17.70 0.84
N ILE A 53 -2.61 16.47 1.25
CA ILE A 53 -2.87 16.05 2.63
C ILE A 53 -1.60 16.37 3.42
N PRO A 54 -1.68 17.21 4.46
CA PRO A 54 -0.49 17.61 5.21
C PRO A 54 0.38 16.43 5.64
N ILE A 55 1.68 16.56 5.48
CA ILE A 55 2.70 15.56 5.82
C ILE A 55 2.67 14.35 4.86
N ILE A 56 1.52 13.72 4.68
CA ILE A 56 1.38 12.49 3.88
C ILE A 56 1.76 12.74 2.42
N SER A 57 1.22 13.77 1.79
CA SER A 57 1.53 14.08 0.39
C SER A 57 3.01 14.36 0.18
N ASP A 58 3.65 15.08 1.09
CA ASP A 58 5.07 15.39 1.01
C ASP A 58 5.92 14.12 1.13
N LEU A 59 5.60 13.23 2.05
CA LEU A 59 6.35 11.98 2.23
C LEU A 59 6.20 11.06 1.02
N VAL A 60 5.03 11.01 0.41
CA VAL A 60 4.82 10.24 -0.83
C VAL A 60 5.64 10.84 -1.97
N SER A 61 5.63 12.16 -2.11
CA SER A 61 6.45 12.85 -3.13
C SER A 61 7.93 12.61 -2.90
N ASP A 62 8.39 12.65 -1.66
CA ASP A 62 9.78 12.39 -1.31
C ASP A 62 10.20 10.96 -1.72
N TYR A 63 9.32 9.98 -1.55
CA TYR A 63 9.57 8.61 -1.98
C TYR A 63 9.84 8.57 -3.50
N PHE A 64 9.00 9.20 -4.29
CA PHE A 64 9.17 9.21 -5.75
C PHE A 64 10.39 10.01 -6.18
N ASP A 65 10.84 10.95 -5.37
CA ASP A 65 12.05 11.74 -5.61
C ASP A 65 13.34 11.03 -5.14
N GLY A 66 13.23 9.83 -4.56
CA GLY A 66 14.38 9.00 -4.22
C GLY A 66 14.59 8.75 -2.73
N ASP A 67 13.84 9.39 -1.85
CA ASP A 67 13.87 9.08 -0.42
C ASP A 67 12.99 7.84 -0.14
N LEU A 68 13.55 6.68 -0.37
CA LEU A 68 12.81 5.42 -0.35
C LEU A 68 12.23 5.06 1.02
N ARG A 69 12.73 5.64 2.09
CA ARG A 69 12.24 5.41 3.46
C ARG A 69 11.25 6.47 3.94
N ALA A 70 10.94 7.46 3.11
CA ALA A 70 10.00 8.51 3.48
C ALA A 70 8.63 7.95 3.92
N LEU A 71 8.19 6.86 3.28
CA LEU A 71 6.90 6.24 3.58
C LEU A 71 6.80 5.66 4.99
N ASP A 72 7.94 5.36 5.63
CA ASP A 72 7.97 4.84 7.00
C ASP A 72 7.36 5.81 8.01
N GLY A 73 7.38 7.11 7.70
CA GLY A 73 6.81 8.16 8.54
C GLY A 73 5.29 8.29 8.47
N ILE A 74 4.62 7.54 7.61
CA ILE A 74 3.17 7.63 7.42
C ILE A 74 2.48 6.61 8.32
N LYS A 75 1.56 7.09 9.17
CA LYS A 75 0.70 6.21 9.95
C LYS A 75 -0.43 5.70 9.09
N VAL A 76 -0.74 4.42 9.21
CA VAL A 76 -1.75 3.74 8.40
C VAL A 76 -2.75 3.00 9.27
N ASP A 77 -3.97 2.87 8.76
CA ASP A 77 -5.01 2.06 9.39
C ASP A 77 -5.93 1.52 8.30
N GLN A 78 -6.23 0.25 8.34
CA GLN A 78 -7.22 -0.37 7.47
C GLN A 78 -7.88 -1.53 8.15
N GLU A 79 -9.14 -1.76 7.80
CA GLU A 79 -9.96 -2.83 8.31
C GLU A 79 -9.52 -4.17 7.70
N GLY A 80 -9.56 -5.23 8.49
CA GLY A 80 -9.25 -6.56 8.01
C GLY A 80 -9.12 -7.57 9.13
N GLU A 81 -9.15 -8.84 8.77
CA GLU A 81 -9.00 -9.94 9.69
C GLU A 81 -7.62 -9.93 10.37
N LYS A 82 -7.53 -10.64 11.49
CA LYS A 82 -6.30 -10.69 12.29
C LYS A 82 -5.07 -11.09 11.48
N PHE A 83 -5.19 -12.11 10.63
CA PHE A 83 -4.07 -12.54 9.79
C PHE A 83 -3.65 -11.44 8.80
N SER A 84 -4.62 -10.79 8.14
CA SER A 84 -4.33 -9.68 7.21
C SER A 84 -3.63 -8.54 7.92
N GLN A 85 -4.06 -8.17 9.14
CA GLN A 85 -3.39 -7.15 9.94
C GLN A 85 -1.93 -7.53 10.21
N SER A 86 -1.67 -8.79 10.56
CA SER A 86 -0.31 -9.28 10.78
C SER A 86 0.53 -9.24 9.51
N ALA A 87 -0.06 -9.66 8.38
CA ALA A 87 0.63 -9.64 7.08
C ALA A 87 0.99 -8.22 6.67
N TRP A 88 0.08 -7.25 6.82
CA TRP A 88 0.35 -5.86 6.49
C TRP A 88 1.44 -5.26 7.38
N ARG A 89 1.50 -5.61 8.65
CA ARG A 89 2.59 -5.19 9.54
C ARG A 89 3.94 -5.77 9.10
N VAL A 90 3.97 -7.03 8.69
CA VAL A 90 5.18 -7.66 8.13
C VAL A 90 5.64 -6.93 6.88
N MET A 91 4.71 -6.63 5.95
CA MET A 91 5.04 -5.91 4.72
C MET A 91 5.73 -4.58 5.01
N ARG A 92 5.25 -3.84 6.00
CA ARG A 92 5.83 -2.53 6.34
C ARG A 92 7.24 -2.60 6.92
N LYS A 93 7.66 -3.77 7.35
CA LYS A 93 9.03 -4.00 7.83
C LYS A 93 10.00 -4.43 6.73
N ILE A 94 9.51 -4.70 5.52
CA ILE A 94 10.37 -5.02 4.39
C ILE A 94 11.05 -3.73 3.91
N SER A 95 12.38 -3.71 3.92
CA SER A 95 13.13 -2.55 3.44
C SER A 95 12.96 -2.36 1.92
N PRO A 96 12.98 -1.11 1.41
CA PRO A 96 13.06 -0.87 -0.02
C PRO A 96 14.25 -1.62 -0.64
N GLY A 97 14.06 -2.18 -1.81
CA GLY A 97 15.08 -2.98 -2.49
C GLY A 97 15.13 -4.44 -2.06
N ARG A 98 14.26 -4.85 -1.14
CA ARG A 98 14.14 -6.24 -0.70
C ARG A 98 12.73 -6.75 -0.95
N THR A 99 12.59 -8.07 -1.04
CA THR A 99 11.31 -8.74 -1.24
C THR A 99 11.19 -9.94 -0.31
N LEU A 100 9.95 -10.36 -0.09
CA LEU A 100 9.62 -11.65 0.52
C LEU A 100 8.77 -12.43 -0.46
N THR A 101 8.83 -13.76 -0.37
CA THR A 101 7.86 -14.60 -1.08
C THR A 101 6.53 -14.63 -0.32
N TYR A 102 5.46 -15.08 -0.99
CA TYR A 102 4.17 -15.30 -0.31
C TYR A 102 4.31 -16.30 0.84
N ALA A 103 5.16 -17.32 0.68
CA ALA A 103 5.42 -18.29 1.73
C ALA A 103 6.14 -17.64 2.93
N ASP A 104 7.15 -16.81 2.68
CA ASP A 104 7.84 -16.05 3.73
C ASP A 104 6.88 -15.14 4.49
N LEU A 105 5.99 -14.46 3.75
CA LEU A 105 4.98 -13.59 4.35
C LEU A 105 4.06 -14.38 5.28
N ALA A 106 3.55 -15.53 4.81
CA ALA A 106 2.68 -16.39 5.60
C ALA A 106 3.35 -16.81 6.90
N LYS A 107 4.58 -17.27 6.81
CA LYS A 107 5.37 -17.71 7.97
C LYS A 107 5.56 -16.57 8.98
N ARG A 108 5.98 -15.39 8.51
CA ARG A 108 6.23 -14.22 9.38
C ARG A 108 4.96 -13.63 9.95
N ALA A 109 3.84 -13.78 9.25
CA ALA A 109 2.53 -13.31 9.72
C ALA A 109 1.89 -14.27 10.75
N GLY A 110 2.52 -15.42 11.01
CA GLY A 110 2.12 -16.33 12.07
C GLY A 110 1.52 -17.65 11.64
N SER A 111 1.47 -17.96 10.33
CA SER A 111 0.93 -19.24 9.85
C SER A 111 1.65 -19.69 8.58
N GLU A 112 2.57 -20.62 8.73
CA GLU A 112 3.37 -21.17 7.65
C GLU A 112 2.52 -21.79 6.53
N ASP A 113 1.37 -22.36 6.87
CA ASP A 113 0.46 -22.99 5.91
C ASP A 113 -0.49 -22.02 5.22
N ALA A 114 -0.52 -20.76 5.63
CA ALA A 114 -1.48 -19.78 5.17
C ALA A 114 -1.02 -19.00 3.91
N VAL A 115 -0.41 -19.68 2.93
CA VAL A 115 0.10 -19.02 1.71
C VAL A 115 -1.04 -18.37 0.92
N ARG A 116 -2.20 -19.02 0.82
CA ARG A 116 -3.37 -18.44 0.16
C ARG A 116 -3.88 -17.19 0.89
N ALA A 117 -3.90 -17.24 2.22
CA ALA A 117 -4.31 -16.09 3.02
C ALA A 117 -3.30 -14.93 2.86
N ALA A 118 -2.02 -15.22 2.69
CA ALA A 118 -1.01 -14.20 2.37
C ALA A 118 -1.30 -13.55 1.03
N GLY A 119 -1.65 -14.33 0.01
CA GLY A 119 -2.08 -13.80 -1.29
C GLY A 119 -3.33 -12.95 -1.17
N SER A 120 -4.32 -13.39 -0.37
CA SER A 120 -5.54 -12.62 -0.13
C SER A 120 -5.26 -11.31 0.60
N ALA A 121 -4.34 -11.30 1.57
CA ALA A 121 -3.94 -10.07 2.26
C ALA A 121 -3.33 -9.06 1.29
N CYS A 122 -2.51 -9.52 0.33
CA CYS A 122 -1.99 -8.66 -0.73
C CYS A 122 -3.13 -8.09 -1.58
N ALA A 123 -4.06 -8.93 -2.02
CA ALA A 123 -5.18 -8.51 -2.86
C ALA A 123 -6.15 -7.55 -2.15
N ARG A 124 -6.30 -7.69 -0.84
CA ARG A 124 -7.20 -6.84 -0.03
C ARG A 124 -6.54 -5.60 0.52
N ASN A 125 -5.23 -5.43 0.31
CA ASN A 125 -4.53 -4.25 0.79
C ASN A 125 -5.11 -3.00 0.13
N LEU A 126 -5.68 -2.12 0.95
CA LEU A 126 -6.30 -0.88 0.48
C LEU A 126 -5.33 0.31 0.47
N ILE A 127 -4.13 0.13 1.02
CA ILE A 127 -3.15 1.21 1.14
C ILE A 127 -1.92 0.86 0.30
N ALA A 128 -2.09 0.94 -1.01
CA ALA A 128 -1.01 0.64 -1.94
C ALA A 128 0.21 1.51 -1.67
N LEU A 129 1.38 1.03 -2.00
CA LEU A 129 2.66 1.70 -1.85
C LEU A 129 3.12 1.80 -0.40
N VAL A 130 2.35 2.42 0.48
CA VAL A 130 2.72 2.65 1.90
C VAL A 130 2.66 1.35 2.69
N VAL A 131 1.68 0.48 2.42
CA VAL A 131 1.71 -0.92 2.84
C VAL A 131 2.21 -1.69 1.61
N PRO A 132 3.50 -2.06 1.56
CA PRO A 132 4.17 -2.38 0.31
C PRO A 132 3.95 -3.82 -0.17
N CYS A 133 2.72 -4.17 -0.54
CA CYS A 133 2.43 -5.48 -1.10
C CYS A 133 3.16 -5.74 -2.43
N HIS A 134 3.67 -4.69 -3.09
CA HIS A 134 4.51 -4.86 -4.27
C HIS A 134 5.86 -5.53 -3.97
N ARG A 135 6.27 -5.60 -2.70
CA ARG A 135 7.49 -6.29 -2.26
C ARG A 135 7.28 -7.77 -1.98
N ILE A 136 6.08 -8.29 -2.26
CA ILE A 136 5.78 -9.72 -2.13
C ILE A 136 5.79 -10.35 -3.52
N VAL A 137 6.62 -11.39 -3.69
CA VAL A 137 6.87 -12.04 -4.99
C VAL A 137 6.68 -13.54 -4.86
N LYS A 138 6.62 -14.23 -6.01
CA LYS A 138 6.54 -15.68 -6.04
C LYS A 138 7.88 -16.34 -5.76
N THR A 139 7.86 -17.52 -5.18
CA THR A 139 9.02 -18.40 -5.09
C THR A 139 9.52 -18.70 -6.51
N GLY A 140 10.84 -18.63 -6.72
CA GLY A 140 11.44 -18.87 -8.02
C GLY A 140 11.65 -17.64 -8.88
N GLY A 141 11.32 -16.43 -8.38
CA GLY A 141 11.68 -15.16 -9.00
C GLY A 141 10.61 -14.51 -9.85
N ALA A 142 9.47 -15.14 -10.08
CA ALA A 142 8.36 -14.48 -10.77
C ALA A 142 7.78 -13.39 -9.86
N LEU A 143 7.36 -12.26 -10.45
CA LEU A 143 6.88 -11.11 -9.67
C LEU A 143 5.57 -11.36 -8.92
N GLY A 144 4.71 -12.25 -9.44
CA GLY A 144 3.38 -12.44 -8.88
C GLY A 144 2.42 -11.35 -9.32
N ASN A 145 1.29 -11.25 -8.65
CA ASN A 145 0.23 -10.33 -9.01
C ASN A 145 0.38 -8.98 -8.32
N TYR A 146 -0.25 -7.97 -8.90
CA TYR A 146 -0.41 -6.66 -8.29
C TYR A 146 -1.77 -6.09 -8.73
N ALA A 147 -2.53 -5.52 -7.77
CA ALA A 147 -3.90 -5.06 -8.03
C ALA A 147 -3.99 -4.06 -9.18
N TYR A 148 -2.97 -3.25 -9.39
CA TYR A 148 -2.95 -2.21 -10.42
C TYR A 148 -2.20 -2.63 -11.68
N GLY A 149 -1.67 -3.85 -11.71
CA GLY A 149 -0.97 -4.43 -12.85
C GLY A 149 0.53 -4.55 -12.66
N LEU A 150 1.13 -5.47 -13.42
CA LEU A 150 2.57 -5.78 -13.30
C LEU A 150 3.48 -4.61 -13.66
N LYS A 151 3.06 -3.72 -14.55
CA LYS A 151 3.85 -2.54 -14.91
C LYS A 151 4.13 -1.65 -13.70
N TYR A 152 3.12 -1.45 -12.85
CA TYR A 152 3.29 -0.69 -11.60
C TYR A 152 4.25 -1.40 -10.66
N LYS A 153 4.08 -2.69 -10.48
CA LYS A 153 4.94 -3.49 -9.60
C LYS A 153 6.39 -3.46 -10.07
N GLN A 154 6.63 -3.67 -11.35
CA GLN A 154 7.96 -3.60 -11.94
C GLN A 154 8.59 -2.22 -11.75
N TRP A 155 7.83 -1.17 -11.99
CA TRP A 155 8.34 0.19 -11.82
C TRP A 155 8.75 0.47 -10.37
N LEU A 156 7.87 0.10 -9.43
CA LEU A 156 8.15 0.32 -8.00
C LEU A 156 9.38 -0.46 -7.54
N LEU A 157 9.48 -1.73 -7.92
CA LEU A 157 10.64 -2.54 -7.55
C LEU A 157 11.94 -2.03 -8.20
N SER A 158 11.88 -1.55 -9.43
CA SER A 158 13.02 -0.92 -10.10
C SER A 158 13.42 0.38 -9.41
N HIS A 159 12.45 1.20 -9.05
CA HIS A 159 12.67 2.45 -8.33
C HIS A 159 13.36 2.21 -6.99
N GLU A 160 13.01 1.12 -6.33
CA GLU A 160 13.59 0.73 -5.04
C GLU A 160 14.93 0.00 -5.16
N GLY A 161 15.38 -0.29 -6.36
CA GLY A 161 16.66 -0.93 -6.59
C GLY A 161 16.66 -2.45 -6.53
N PHE A 162 15.49 -3.10 -6.48
CA PHE A 162 15.39 -4.56 -6.50
C PHE A 162 15.57 -5.11 -7.93
N LEU A 163 15.05 -4.41 -8.90
CA LEU A 163 15.20 -4.75 -10.32
C LEU A 163 16.20 -3.87 -11.03
#